data_e6193bf15f2a803890ab991217184939
#
_entry.id   e6193bf15f2a803890ab991217184939
#
_cell.length_a   1.000
_cell.length_b   1.000
_cell.length_c   1.000
_cell.angle_alpha   90.00
_cell.angle_beta   90.00
_cell.angle_gamma   90.00
#
_symmetry.space_group_name_H-M   'P 1'
#
loop_
_entity.id
_entity.type
_entity.pdbx_description
1 polymer ?
#
loop_
_entity_poly.entity_id
_entity_poly.type
_entity_poly.pdbx_seq_one_letter_code
_entity_poly.pdbx_strand_id
1 'polypeptide(L)'
;MQAFLADNPVLQNILDMAAIIIPLSMLFAFCGICILTVSGEILGMRRRRSFYGKCAMQLSMLGQGLGWTLLVGGRVWLYFLEQDIPSGSILIMFHEISWMVLGLSVIFSCIYFLLWKTLAPYPGIHIGLGVICALQSVLALLLVLACLRTLAVVNLPLAEETTPLQVLMPVWGTEYATSLCYIPFLMLAMPAAFGCVWLLLRRQKDDFGRDHYNTVIPWCAAWARNAWAIVWLLLLAASVLELSPLLQGGTLETADAVTAGIRVLLWLIPVLLWFMAARSATPLRHKASLTVSLVLSCLFMLPFFMGLSSWAPLP
;
A
#
# COMPACT_ATOMS: atom_id res chain seq x y z
N MET A 1 -14.09 -21.27 18.94
CA MET A 1 -13.06 -20.75 18.01
C MET A 1 -11.76 -20.42 18.75
N GLN A 2 -11.80 -19.67 19.87
CA GLN A 2 -10.58 -19.35 20.65
C GLN A 2 -9.85 -20.60 21.18
N ALA A 3 -10.55 -21.60 21.70
CA ALA A 3 -9.93 -22.87 22.15
C ALA A 3 -9.20 -23.60 21.00
N PHE A 4 -9.82 -23.66 19.80
CA PHE A 4 -9.22 -24.28 18.62
C PHE A 4 -7.96 -23.53 18.14
N LEU A 5 -7.94 -22.23 18.25
CA LEU A 5 -6.76 -21.40 17.90
C LEU A 5 -5.63 -21.56 18.93
N ALA A 6 -5.97 -21.67 20.22
CA ALA A 6 -4.99 -21.91 21.28
C ALA A 6 -4.25 -23.25 21.09
N ASP A 7 -4.92 -24.26 20.53
CA ASP A 7 -4.33 -25.55 20.20
C ASP A 7 -3.47 -25.53 18.94
N ASN A 8 -3.53 -24.45 18.13
CA ASN A 8 -2.84 -24.33 16.84
C ASN A 8 -2.07 -23.00 16.71
N PRO A 9 -0.93 -22.83 17.40
CA PRO A 9 -0.20 -21.56 17.44
C PRO A 9 0.28 -21.09 16.06
N VAL A 10 0.57 -22.01 15.14
CA VAL A 10 0.96 -21.66 13.76
C VAL A 10 -0.20 -21.00 13.02
N LEU A 11 -1.41 -21.53 13.17
CA LEU A 11 -2.62 -20.97 12.55
C LEU A 11 -2.94 -19.60 13.14
N GLN A 12 -2.80 -19.44 14.44
CA GLN A 12 -2.98 -18.15 15.11
C GLN A 12 -2.00 -17.11 14.55
N ASN A 13 -0.71 -17.42 14.49
CA ASN A 13 0.30 -16.51 13.93
C ASN A 13 0.00 -16.11 12.46
N ILE A 14 -0.46 -17.05 11.64
CA ILE A 14 -0.86 -16.75 10.24
C ILE A 14 -2.05 -15.80 10.21
N LEU A 15 -3.05 -16.00 11.06
CA LEU A 15 -4.22 -15.13 11.13
C LEU A 15 -3.85 -13.72 11.63
N ASP A 16 -2.99 -13.62 12.64
CA ASP A 16 -2.50 -12.35 13.18
C ASP A 16 -1.71 -11.58 12.13
N MET A 17 -0.80 -12.24 11.40
CA MET A 17 -0.11 -11.64 10.26
C MET A 17 -1.07 -11.19 9.16
N ALA A 18 -2.05 -12.02 8.79
CA ALA A 18 -3.02 -11.68 7.76
C ALA A 18 -3.90 -10.49 8.18
N ALA A 19 -4.25 -10.39 9.47
CA ALA A 19 -5.02 -9.29 10.04
C ALA A 19 -4.31 -7.93 9.93
N ILE A 20 -2.99 -7.93 9.82
CA ILE A 20 -2.16 -6.73 9.61
C ILE A 20 -1.93 -6.49 8.11
N ILE A 21 -1.47 -7.52 7.40
CA ILE A 21 -1.02 -7.42 6.01
C ILE A 21 -2.18 -7.02 5.08
N ILE A 22 -3.36 -7.62 5.25
CA ILE A 22 -4.49 -7.39 4.35
C ILE A 22 -4.99 -5.95 4.44
N PRO A 23 -5.36 -5.39 5.62
CA PRO A 23 -5.80 -4.01 5.72
C PRO A 23 -4.73 -3.01 5.28
N LEU A 24 -3.46 -3.25 5.63
CA LEU A 24 -2.36 -2.38 5.23
C LEU A 24 -2.18 -2.37 3.70
N SER A 25 -2.22 -3.53 3.06
CA SER A 25 -2.16 -3.65 1.60
C SER A 25 -3.32 -2.94 0.92
N MET A 26 -4.53 -3.09 1.45
CA MET A 26 -5.73 -2.40 0.96
C MET A 26 -5.64 -0.89 1.16
N LEU A 27 -5.08 -0.43 2.29
CA LEU A 27 -4.87 0.99 2.58
C LEU A 27 -3.94 1.64 1.54
N PHE A 28 -2.78 1.02 1.27
CA PHE A 28 -1.87 1.50 0.24
C PHE A 28 -2.51 1.47 -1.16
N ALA A 29 -3.26 0.42 -1.46
CA ALA A 29 -3.98 0.32 -2.73
C ALA A 29 -5.06 1.40 -2.86
N PHE A 30 -5.85 1.66 -1.82
CA PHE A 30 -6.86 2.72 -1.80
C PHE A 30 -6.22 4.10 -1.94
N CYS A 31 -5.21 4.41 -1.12
CA CYS A 31 -4.59 5.73 -1.10
C CYS A 31 -3.84 6.05 -2.42
N GLY A 32 -3.30 5.05 -3.09
CA GLY A 32 -2.60 5.24 -4.36
C GLY A 32 -3.48 5.15 -5.60
N ILE A 33 -4.73 4.65 -5.50
CA ILE A 33 -5.57 4.37 -6.67
C ILE A 33 -5.89 5.65 -7.47
N CYS A 34 -6.10 6.79 -6.79
CA CYS A 34 -6.38 8.07 -7.44
C CYS A 34 -5.22 8.55 -8.31
N ILE A 35 -3.97 8.28 -7.92
CA ILE A 35 -2.78 8.61 -8.72
C ILE A 35 -2.80 7.80 -10.02
N LEU A 36 -3.11 6.52 -9.93
CA LEU A 36 -3.15 5.62 -11.09
C LEU A 36 -4.33 5.95 -12.02
N THR A 37 -5.51 6.28 -11.47
CA THR A 37 -6.68 6.68 -12.27
C THR A 37 -6.44 7.97 -13.02
N VAL A 38 -5.93 9.01 -12.35
CA VAL A 38 -5.58 10.30 -12.99
C VAL A 38 -4.52 10.11 -14.08
N SER A 39 -3.51 9.27 -13.83
CA SER A 39 -2.49 8.93 -14.83
C SER A 39 -3.11 8.25 -16.06
N GLY A 40 -4.08 7.36 -15.85
CA GLY A 40 -4.84 6.71 -16.93
C GLY A 40 -5.66 7.71 -17.74
N GLU A 41 -6.36 8.65 -17.10
CA GLU A 41 -7.11 9.70 -17.80
C GLU A 41 -6.21 10.60 -18.64
N ILE A 42 -5.11 11.10 -18.06
CA ILE A 42 -4.13 11.92 -18.77
C ILE A 42 -3.57 11.17 -19.99
N LEU A 43 -3.24 9.88 -19.82
CA LEU A 43 -2.72 9.07 -20.90
C LEU A 43 -3.77 8.81 -21.98
N GLY A 44 -5.03 8.59 -21.57
CA GLY A 44 -6.18 8.44 -22.47
C GLY A 44 -6.38 9.67 -23.38
N MET A 45 -6.30 10.87 -22.77
CA MET A 45 -6.40 12.13 -23.51
C MET A 45 -5.21 12.32 -24.45
N ARG A 46 -3.97 12.17 -23.95
CA ARG A 46 -2.75 12.40 -24.75
C ARG A 46 -2.64 11.45 -25.93
N ARG A 47 -2.98 10.17 -25.73
CA ARG A 47 -2.91 9.15 -26.79
C ARG A 47 -4.19 9.03 -27.62
N ARG A 48 -5.25 9.77 -27.28
CA ARG A 48 -6.58 9.69 -27.91
C ARG A 48 -7.12 8.24 -27.94
N ARG A 49 -6.83 7.43 -26.91
CA ARG A 49 -7.25 6.04 -26.80
C ARG A 49 -8.20 5.88 -25.62
N SER A 50 -9.42 5.46 -25.90
CA SER A 50 -10.48 5.24 -24.90
C SER A 50 -10.14 4.14 -23.88
N PHE A 51 -9.20 3.24 -24.18
CA PHE A 51 -8.82 2.13 -23.29
C PHE A 51 -8.36 2.61 -21.92
N TYR A 52 -7.51 3.63 -21.87
CA TYR A 52 -6.98 4.14 -20.60
C TYR A 52 -8.04 4.86 -19.77
N GLY A 53 -8.97 5.61 -20.39
CA GLY A 53 -10.09 6.22 -19.69
C GLY A 53 -11.07 5.19 -19.12
N LYS A 54 -11.39 4.12 -19.88
CA LYS A 54 -12.19 3.00 -19.38
C LYS A 54 -11.49 2.28 -18.22
N CYS A 55 -10.19 2.06 -18.33
CA CYS A 55 -9.37 1.49 -17.25
C CYS A 55 -9.41 2.37 -16.00
N ALA A 56 -9.21 3.67 -16.14
CA ALA A 56 -9.27 4.63 -15.04
C ALA A 56 -10.62 4.56 -14.31
N MET A 57 -11.74 4.48 -15.06
CA MET A 57 -13.06 4.29 -14.48
C MET A 57 -13.18 2.96 -13.71
N GLN A 58 -12.65 1.84 -14.26
CA GLN A 58 -12.64 0.55 -13.57
C GLN A 58 -11.80 0.57 -12.29
N LEU A 59 -10.65 1.26 -12.31
CA LEU A 59 -9.78 1.44 -11.14
C LEU A 59 -10.43 2.35 -10.08
N SER A 60 -11.12 3.41 -10.49
CA SER A 60 -11.89 4.24 -9.55
C SER A 60 -12.99 3.45 -8.84
N MET A 61 -13.65 2.51 -9.55
CA MET A 61 -14.60 1.58 -8.93
C MET A 61 -13.92 0.63 -7.93
N LEU A 62 -12.72 0.14 -8.22
CA LEU A 62 -11.93 -0.61 -7.26
C LEU A 62 -11.64 0.23 -6.00
N GLY A 63 -11.26 1.49 -6.20
CA GLY A 63 -11.04 2.44 -5.11
C GLY A 63 -12.25 2.57 -4.19
N GLN A 64 -13.48 2.61 -4.74
CA GLN A 64 -14.71 2.61 -3.94
C GLN A 64 -14.82 1.34 -3.07
N GLY A 65 -14.64 0.18 -3.68
CA GLY A 65 -14.68 -1.10 -2.95
C GLY A 65 -13.67 -1.14 -1.80
N LEU A 66 -12.42 -0.76 -2.08
CA LEU A 66 -11.35 -0.73 -1.07
C LEU A 66 -11.63 0.29 0.03
N GLY A 67 -12.01 1.52 -0.34
CA GLY A 67 -12.27 2.61 0.61
C GLY A 67 -13.40 2.28 1.59
N TRP A 68 -14.53 1.82 1.10
CA TRP A 68 -15.65 1.42 1.96
C TRP A 68 -15.33 0.19 2.80
N THR A 69 -14.60 -0.79 2.28
CA THR A 69 -14.17 -1.96 3.07
C THR A 69 -13.23 -1.54 4.19
N LEU A 70 -12.30 -0.61 3.94
CA LEU A 70 -11.41 -0.08 4.99
C LEU A 70 -12.19 0.72 6.02
N LEU A 71 -13.08 1.62 5.60
CA LEU A 71 -13.79 2.51 6.51
C LEU A 71 -14.78 1.73 7.40
N VAL A 72 -15.61 0.88 6.81
CA VAL A 72 -16.63 0.13 7.55
C VAL A 72 -16.03 -1.12 8.19
N GLY A 73 -15.32 -1.94 7.41
CA GLY A 73 -14.71 -3.18 7.89
C GLY A 73 -13.64 -2.95 8.94
N GLY A 74 -12.81 -1.91 8.76
CA GLY A 74 -11.80 -1.52 9.73
C GLY A 74 -12.43 -1.06 11.06
N ARG A 75 -13.53 -0.29 11.00
CA ARG A 75 -14.23 0.14 12.24
C ARG A 75 -14.87 -1.04 12.98
N VAL A 76 -15.51 -1.94 12.25
CA VAL A 76 -16.08 -3.18 12.81
C VAL A 76 -14.97 -4.03 13.44
N TRP A 77 -13.86 -4.19 12.76
CA TRP A 77 -12.73 -4.97 13.27
C TRP A 77 -12.12 -4.37 14.54
N LEU A 78 -11.93 -3.05 14.61
CA LEU A 78 -11.44 -2.35 15.80
C LEU A 78 -12.42 -2.48 16.98
N TYR A 79 -13.73 -2.48 16.72
CA TYR A 79 -14.74 -2.69 17.77
C TYR A 79 -14.58 -4.07 18.43
N PHE A 80 -14.23 -5.11 17.68
CA PHE A 80 -14.02 -6.46 18.23
C PHE A 80 -12.66 -6.65 18.91
N LEU A 81 -11.70 -5.74 18.67
CA LEU A 81 -10.39 -5.82 19.33
C LEU A 81 -10.40 -5.31 20.77
N GLU A 82 -11.45 -4.58 21.19
CA GLU A 82 -11.66 -4.05 22.55
C GLU A 82 -10.32 -3.73 23.26
N GLN A 83 -9.59 -2.76 22.74
CA GLN A 83 -8.40 -2.29 23.45
C GLN A 83 -8.82 -1.17 24.37
N ASP A 84 -8.56 -1.33 25.66
CA ASP A 84 -8.63 -0.25 26.65
C ASP A 84 -7.52 0.78 26.34
N ILE A 85 -7.80 1.67 25.40
CA ILE A 85 -6.87 2.74 25.07
C ILE A 85 -7.04 3.82 26.13
N PRO A 86 -5.96 4.21 26.84
CA PRO A 86 -6.03 5.24 27.89
C PRO A 86 -6.64 6.54 27.33
N SER A 87 -7.67 7.06 28.02
CA SER A 87 -8.31 8.31 27.63
C SER A 87 -7.30 9.46 27.73
N GLY A 88 -7.25 10.33 26.71
CA GLY A 88 -6.34 11.47 26.62
C GLY A 88 -4.97 11.14 26.04
N SER A 89 -4.72 9.89 25.62
CA SER A 89 -3.46 9.53 24.97
C SER A 89 -3.34 10.14 23.57
N ILE A 90 -2.10 10.41 23.16
CA ILE A 90 -1.78 10.86 21.79
C ILE A 90 -2.30 9.87 20.74
N LEU A 91 -2.42 8.59 21.07
CA LEU A 91 -2.98 7.57 20.20
C LEU A 91 -4.45 7.82 19.86
N ILE A 92 -5.30 8.19 20.84
CA ILE A 92 -6.71 8.52 20.60
C ILE A 92 -6.81 9.67 19.61
N MET A 93 -6.00 10.71 19.80
CA MET A 93 -5.98 11.86 18.87
C MET A 93 -5.65 11.43 17.44
N PHE A 94 -4.57 10.65 17.23
CA PHE A 94 -4.21 10.16 15.90
C PHE A 94 -5.25 9.19 15.34
N HIS A 95 -5.86 8.36 16.17
CA HIS A 95 -6.92 7.44 15.77
C HIS A 95 -8.13 8.19 15.25
N GLU A 96 -8.69 9.13 16.01
CA GLU A 96 -9.91 9.87 15.61
C GLU A 96 -9.66 10.75 14.37
N ILE A 97 -8.52 11.45 14.32
CA ILE A 97 -8.16 12.26 13.15
C ILE A 97 -7.96 11.38 11.92
N SER A 98 -7.30 10.23 12.06
CA SER A 98 -7.07 9.31 10.95
C SER A 98 -8.37 8.76 10.36
N TRP A 99 -9.34 8.39 11.23
CA TRP A 99 -10.65 7.94 10.78
C TRP A 99 -11.42 9.03 10.07
N MET A 100 -11.44 10.25 10.61
CA MET A 100 -12.10 11.38 9.98
C MET A 100 -11.52 11.67 8.59
N VAL A 101 -10.20 11.72 8.48
CA VAL A 101 -9.51 12.02 7.22
C VAL A 101 -9.64 10.87 6.23
N LEU A 102 -9.63 9.61 6.67
CA LEU A 102 -9.93 8.45 5.83
C LEU A 102 -11.37 8.51 5.31
N GLY A 103 -12.34 8.84 6.17
CA GLY A 103 -13.74 9.03 5.77
C GLY A 103 -13.90 10.12 4.71
N LEU A 104 -13.24 11.27 4.89
CA LEU A 104 -13.21 12.32 3.88
C LEU A 104 -12.59 11.84 2.56
N SER A 105 -11.51 11.06 2.61
CA SER A 105 -10.88 10.50 1.41
C SER A 105 -11.83 9.57 0.64
N VAL A 106 -12.61 8.74 1.35
CA VAL A 106 -13.64 7.89 0.74
C VAL A 106 -14.74 8.75 0.09
N ILE A 107 -15.20 9.79 0.77
CA ILE A 107 -16.23 10.72 0.23
C ILE A 107 -15.71 11.42 -1.03
N PHE A 108 -14.50 12.00 -1.00
CA PHE A 108 -13.91 12.64 -2.18
C PHE A 108 -13.75 11.66 -3.35
N SER A 109 -13.31 10.43 -3.07
CA SER A 109 -13.22 9.37 -4.07
C SER A 109 -14.60 9.01 -4.64
N CYS A 110 -15.67 8.99 -3.82
CA CYS A 110 -17.05 8.81 -4.29
C CYS A 110 -17.50 9.96 -5.22
N ILE A 111 -17.26 11.20 -4.82
CA ILE A 111 -17.57 12.37 -5.64
C ILE A 111 -16.85 12.29 -6.98
N TYR A 112 -15.54 11.99 -6.98
CA TYR A 112 -14.76 11.81 -8.20
C TYR A 112 -15.36 10.72 -9.12
N PHE A 113 -15.74 9.57 -8.57
CA PHE A 113 -16.36 8.49 -9.33
C PHE A 113 -17.74 8.85 -9.87
N LEU A 114 -18.60 9.47 -9.06
CA LEU A 114 -19.97 9.83 -9.46
C LEU A 114 -20.00 10.92 -10.54
N LEU A 115 -19.06 11.84 -10.49
CA LEU A 115 -18.97 12.93 -11.47
C LEU A 115 -18.33 12.50 -12.81
N TRP A 116 -17.93 11.23 -12.97
CA TRP A 116 -17.29 10.72 -14.18
C TRP A 116 -18.04 11.05 -15.47
N LYS A 117 -19.35 10.80 -15.47
CA LYS A 117 -20.21 11.07 -16.63
C LYS A 117 -20.52 12.55 -16.82
N THR A 118 -20.76 13.27 -15.72
CA THR A 118 -21.11 14.67 -15.72
C THR A 118 -19.95 15.55 -16.16
N LEU A 119 -18.74 15.22 -15.75
CA LEU A 119 -17.52 15.96 -16.09
C LEU A 119 -16.81 15.44 -17.34
N ALA A 120 -17.37 14.44 -18.04
CA ALA A 120 -16.82 13.94 -19.29
C ALA A 120 -16.54 15.05 -20.34
N PRO A 121 -17.37 16.13 -20.48
CA PRO A 121 -17.06 17.25 -21.38
C PRO A 121 -15.91 18.13 -20.87
N TYR A 122 -15.58 18.08 -19.58
CA TYR A 122 -14.59 18.93 -18.91
C TYR A 122 -13.46 18.11 -18.26
N PRO A 123 -12.65 17.38 -19.05
CA PRO A 123 -11.68 16.41 -18.51
C PRO A 123 -10.63 17.07 -17.61
N GLY A 124 -10.26 18.34 -17.84
CA GLY A 124 -9.33 19.07 -16.99
C GLY A 124 -9.85 19.26 -15.56
N ILE A 125 -11.15 19.55 -15.40
CA ILE A 125 -11.80 19.71 -14.10
C ILE A 125 -11.85 18.35 -13.38
N HIS A 126 -12.19 17.29 -14.10
CA HIS A 126 -12.25 15.93 -13.53
C HIS A 126 -10.86 15.46 -13.07
N ILE A 127 -9.82 15.69 -13.84
CA ILE A 127 -8.43 15.42 -13.44
C ILE A 127 -8.04 16.25 -12.22
N GLY A 128 -8.38 17.55 -12.17
CA GLY A 128 -8.13 18.40 -11.01
C GLY A 128 -8.76 17.84 -9.74
N LEU A 129 -10.01 17.38 -9.80
CA LEU A 129 -10.68 16.70 -8.70
C LEU A 129 -9.94 15.41 -8.30
N GLY A 130 -9.51 14.60 -9.26
CA GLY A 130 -8.73 13.38 -9.01
C GLY A 130 -7.39 13.66 -8.30
N VAL A 131 -6.72 14.77 -8.65
CA VAL A 131 -5.49 15.23 -7.97
C VAL A 131 -5.78 15.61 -6.52
N ILE A 132 -6.89 16.33 -6.25
CA ILE A 132 -7.32 16.65 -4.89
C ILE A 132 -7.59 15.37 -4.09
N CYS A 133 -8.29 14.40 -4.69
CA CYS A 133 -8.51 13.09 -4.07
C CYS A 133 -7.18 12.37 -3.75
N ALA A 134 -6.22 12.41 -4.66
CA ALA A 134 -4.91 11.81 -4.43
C ALA A 134 -4.18 12.46 -3.26
N LEU A 135 -4.14 13.79 -3.19
CA LEU A 135 -3.51 14.53 -2.09
C LEU A 135 -4.19 14.22 -0.74
N GLN A 136 -5.52 14.20 -0.71
CA GLN A 136 -6.29 13.85 0.47
C GLN A 136 -6.00 12.41 0.93
N SER A 137 -5.87 11.47 -0.01
CA SER A 137 -5.55 10.07 0.29
C SER A 137 -4.12 9.90 0.81
N VAL A 138 -3.16 10.70 0.33
CA VAL A 138 -1.78 10.73 0.89
C VAL A 138 -1.82 11.18 2.34
N LEU A 139 -2.56 12.25 2.65
CA LEU A 139 -2.71 12.74 4.02
C LEU A 139 -3.34 11.67 4.92
N ALA A 140 -4.40 10.99 4.46
CA ALA A 140 -5.02 9.90 5.20
C ALA A 140 -4.02 8.78 5.50
N LEU A 141 -3.22 8.38 4.50
CA LEU A 141 -2.18 7.35 4.69
C LEU A 141 -1.18 7.77 5.76
N LEU A 142 -0.63 8.98 5.68
CA LEU A 142 0.36 9.46 6.65
C LEU A 142 -0.19 9.47 8.08
N LEU A 143 -1.45 9.88 8.26
CA LEU A 143 -2.09 9.88 9.58
C LEU A 143 -2.35 8.46 10.11
N VAL A 144 -2.80 7.52 9.25
CA VAL A 144 -2.97 6.12 9.66
C VAL A 144 -1.62 5.50 10.03
N LEU A 145 -0.55 5.79 9.28
CA LEU A 145 0.80 5.29 9.62
C LEU A 145 1.32 5.92 10.92
N ALA A 146 1.02 7.19 11.19
CA ALA A 146 1.30 7.80 12.49
C ALA A 146 0.53 7.12 13.63
N CYS A 147 -0.74 6.79 13.41
CA CYS A 147 -1.53 6.00 14.37
C CYS A 147 -0.90 4.62 14.64
N LEU A 148 -0.49 3.89 13.60
CA LEU A 148 0.19 2.60 13.75
C LEU A 148 1.50 2.72 14.53
N ARG A 149 2.25 3.81 14.31
CA ARG A 149 3.48 4.08 15.07
C ARG A 149 3.19 4.36 16.55
N THR A 150 2.13 5.12 16.86
CA THR A 150 1.77 5.40 18.28
C THR A 150 1.31 4.15 19.02
N LEU A 151 0.74 3.15 18.32
CA LEU A 151 0.40 1.85 18.92
C LEU A 151 1.64 1.14 19.51
N ALA A 152 2.80 1.28 18.89
CA ALA A 152 4.04 0.68 19.37
C ALA A 152 4.55 1.32 20.68
N VAL A 153 4.09 2.52 21.02
CA VAL A 153 4.57 3.34 22.14
C VAL A 153 3.60 3.38 23.32
N VAL A 154 2.33 3.04 23.10
CA VAL A 154 1.24 3.17 24.11
C VAL A 154 1.58 2.52 25.46
N ASN A 155 2.35 1.44 25.45
CA ASN A 155 2.73 0.70 26.67
C ASN A 155 4.10 1.13 27.22
N LEU A 156 4.75 2.15 26.63
CA LEU A 156 6.04 2.63 27.10
C LEU A 156 5.85 3.88 27.97
N PRO A 157 6.67 4.06 29.04
CA PRO A 157 6.62 5.25 29.90
C PRO A 157 6.79 6.58 29.16
N LEU A 158 7.39 6.53 27.97
CA LEU A 158 7.62 7.67 27.08
C LEU A 158 6.34 8.23 26.42
N ALA A 159 5.22 7.52 26.50
CA ALA A 159 3.98 7.94 25.81
C ALA A 159 3.40 9.27 26.35
N GLU A 160 3.61 9.58 27.63
CA GLU A 160 3.12 10.80 28.28
C GLU A 160 3.89 12.06 27.87
N GLU A 161 5.16 11.92 27.49
CA GLU A 161 6.05 13.03 27.13
C GLU A 161 6.15 13.27 25.61
N THR A 162 5.60 12.35 24.80
CA THR A 162 5.76 12.37 23.34
C THR A 162 4.82 13.39 22.70
N THR A 163 5.36 14.33 21.93
CA THR A 163 4.57 15.30 21.17
C THR A 163 4.12 14.73 19.81
N PRO A 164 2.99 15.20 19.23
CA PRO A 164 2.55 14.77 17.90
C PRO A 164 3.60 14.95 16.80
N LEU A 165 4.40 16.02 16.90
CA LEU A 165 5.45 16.28 15.91
C LEU A 165 6.56 15.22 15.96
N GLN A 166 6.93 14.76 17.15
CA GLN A 166 7.93 13.72 17.32
C GLN A 166 7.48 12.37 16.74
N VAL A 167 6.18 12.06 16.81
CA VAL A 167 5.63 10.86 16.17
C VAL A 167 5.76 10.91 14.64
N LEU A 168 5.57 12.09 14.05
CA LEU A 168 5.61 12.26 12.59
C LEU A 168 7.04 12.42 12.06
N MET A 169 7.96 12.94 12.87
CA MET A 169 9.34 13.18 12.42
C MET A 169 10.15 11.88 12.32
N PRO A 170 10.83 11.67 11.19
CA PRO A 170 11.76 10.55 11.06
C PRO A 170 13.05 10.84 11.84
N VAL A 171 13.51 9.87 12.59
CA VAL A 171 14.88 9.87 13.13
C VAL A 171 15.75 9.19 12.05
N TRP A 172 16.60 9.97 11.39
CA TRP A 172 17.43 9.47 10.29
C TRP A 172 18.39 8.38 10.78
N GLY A 173 18.57 7.34 9.96
CA GLY A 173 19.36 6.16 10.31
C GLY A 173 18.56 5.04 11.00
N THR A 174 17.27 5.22 11.25
CA THR A 174 16.39 4.20 11.82
C THR A 174 15.64 3.42 10.74
N GLU A 175 15.16 2.22 11.09
CA GLU A 175 14.27 1.41 10.24
C GLU A 175 12.98 2.16 9.87
N TYR A 176 12.48 3.00 10.77
CA TYR A 176 11.33 3.85 10.52
C TYR A 176 11.59 4.82 9.36
N ALA A 177 12.71 5.55 9.39
CA ALA A 177 13.06 6.48 8.31
C ALA A 177 13.23 5.77 6.96
N THR A 178 13.86 4.59 6.96
CA THR A 178 13.99 3.74 5.79
C THR A 178 12.61 3.30 5.25
N SER A 179 11.70 2.90 6.16
CA SER A 179 10.35 2.50 5.80
C SER A 179 9.55 3.67 5.19
N LEU A 180 9.71 4.90 5.69
CA LEU A 180 9.07 6.08 5.09
C LEU A 180 9.49 6.31 3.63
N CYS A 181 10.75 5.99 3.28
CA CYS A 181 11.23 6.12 1.91
C CYS A 181 10.52 5.18 0.92
N TYR A 182 9.94 4.06 1.41
CA TYR A 182 9.19 3.12 0.55
C TYR A 182 7.76 3.59 0.25
N ILE A 183 7.17 4.45 1.08
CA ILE A 183 5.76 4.86 1.01
C ILE A 183 5.35 5.33 -0.39
N PRO A 184 6.04 6.29 -1.06
CA PRO A 184 5.61 6.78 -2.36
C PRO A 184 5.54 5.67 -3.41
N PHE A 185 6.46 4.72 -3.35
CA PHE A 185 6.56 3.63 -4.31
C PHE A 185 5.53 2.53 -4.01
N LEU A 186 5.27 2.22 -2.74
CA LEU A 186 4.22 1.29 -2.35
C LEU A 186 2.83 1.84 -2.70
N MET A 187 2.62 3.15 -2.61
CA MET A 187 1.39 3.82 -3.09
C MET A 187 1.18 3.69 -4.61
N LEU A 188 2.22 3.41 -5.39
CA LEU A 188 2.10 3.13 -6.82
C LEU A 188 2.03 1.62 -7.10
N ALA A 189 2.79 0.82 -6.36
CA ALA A 189 2.88 -0.61 -6.54
C ALA A 189 1.56 -1.33 -6.19
N MET A 190 1.00 -1.02 -5.03
CA MET A 190 -0.17 -1.74 -4.51
C MET A 190 -1.44 -1.49 -5.34
N PRO A 191 -1.84 -0.25 -5.67
CA PRO A 191 -3.02 -0.06 -6.51
C PRO A 191 -2.86 -0.66 -7.90
N ALA A 192 -1.65 -0.67 -8.46
CA ALA A 192 -1.37 -1.30 -9.74
C ALA A 192 -1.49 -2.82 -9.67
N ALA A 193 -0.99 -3.45 -8.61
CA ALA A 193 -1.12 -4.88 -8.35
C ALA A 193 -2.59 -5.31 -8.15
N PHE A 194 -3.33 -4.62 -7.29
CA PHE A 194 -4.76 -4.83 -7.10
C PHE A 194 -5.55 -4.57 -8.39
N GLY A 195 -5.18 -3.52 -9.13
CA GLY A 195 -5.77 -3.16 -10.41
C GLY A 195 -5.65 -4.26 -11.47
N CYS A 196 -4.50 -4.93 -11.57
CA CYS A 196 -4.32 -6.06 -12.49
C CYS A 196 -5.31 -7.19 -12.22
N VAL A 197 -5.47 -7.60 -10.95
CA VAL A 197 -6.41 -8.66 -10.57
C VAL A 197 -7.85 -8.19 -10.70
N TRP A 198 -8.16 -6.94 -10.33
CA TRP A 198 -9.49 -6.35 -10.51
C TRP A 198 -9.93 -6.35 -11.97
N LEU A 199 -9.07 -5.93 -12.90
CA LEU A 199 -9.35 -5.95 -14.33
C LEU A 199 -9.63 -7.35 -14.85
N LEU A 200 -8.94 -8.38 -14.33
CA LEU A 200 -9.24 -9.78 -14.65
C LEU A 200 -10.64 -10.20 -14.18
N LEU A 201 -11.02 -9.83 -12.96
CA LEU A 201 -12.34 -10.16 -12.37
C LEU A 201 -13.47 -9.42 -13.09
N ARG A 202 -13.25 -8.16 -13.47
CA ARG A 202 -14.24 -7.32 -14.15
C ARG A 202 -14.43 -7.67 -15.61
N ARG A 203 -13.50 -8.38 -16.24
CA ARG A 203 -13.52 -8.68 -17.68
C ARG A 203 -14.82 -9.26 -18.17
N GLN A 204 -15.41 -10.21 -17.43
CA GLN A 204 -16.67 -10.86 -17.87
C GLN A 204 -17.89 -9.95 -17.71
N LYS A 205 -17.84 -9.01 -16.73
CA LYS A 205 -18.96 -8.12 -16.42
C LYS A 205 -18.98 -6.89 -17.35
N ASP A 206 -17.81 -6.30 -17.62
CA ASP A 206 -17.73 -5.03 -18.36
C ASP A 206 -17.56 -5.21 -19.87
N ASP A 207 -17.08 -6.36 -20.31
CA ASP A 207 -16.89 -6.82 -21.71
C ASP A 207 -16.39 -5.73 -22.69
N PHE A 208 -15.32 -5.03 -22.31
CA PHE A 208 -14.70 -4.01 -23.19
C PHE A 208 -13.86 -4.60 -24.33
N GLY A 209 -13.92 -5.90 -24.52
CA GLY A 209 -13.18 -6.63 -25.54
C GLY A 209 -11.75 -7.00 -25.12
N ARG A 210 -11.19 -7.98 -25.82
CA ARG A 210 -9.88 -8.57 -25.50
C ARG A 210 -8.74 -7.56 -25.60
N ASP A 211 -8.78 -6.68 -26.58
CA ASP A 211 -7.72 -5.70 -26.86
C ASP A 211 -7.60 -4.66 -25.74
N HIS A 212 -8.73 -4.29 -25.11
CA HIS A 212 -8.73 -3.46 -23.94
C HIS A 212 -7.85 -4.09 -22.83
N TYR A 213 -8.17 -5.30 -22.41
CA TYR A 213 -7.47 -5.97 -21.31
C TYR A 213 -6.03 -6.33 -21.64
N ASN A 214 -5.74 -6.69 -22.89
CA ASN A 214 -4.37 -6.91 -23.36
C ASN A 214 -3.53 -5.63 -23.37
N THR A 215 -4.15 -4.46 -23.39
CA THR A 215 -3.47 -3.16 -23.31
C THR A 215 -3.31 -2.67 -21.87
N VAL A 216 -4.39 -2.71 -21.08
CA VAL A 216 -4.41 -2.05 -19.75
C VAL A 216 -3.79 -2.89 -18.65
N ILE A 217 -3.87 -4.23 -18.69
CA ILE A 217 -3.23 -5.10 -17.69
C ILE A 217 -1.70 -4.96 -17.74
N PRO A 218 -1.02 -5.03 -18.91
CA PRO A 218 0.43 -4.77 -18.95
C PRO A 218 0.80 -3.35 -18.53
N TRP A 219 -0.07 -2.36 -18.78
CA TRP A 219 0.16 -1.00 -18.31
C TRP A 219 0.12 -0.91 -16.78
N CYS A 220 -0.88 -1.49 -16.12
CA CYS A 220 -0.91 -1.58 -14.65
C CYS A 220 0.29 -2.39 -14.12
N ALA A 221 0.60 -3.54 -14.72
CA ALA A 221 1.74 -4.36 -14.34
C ALA A 221 3.09 -3.62 -14.47
N ALA A 222 3.22 -2.72 -15.46
CA ALA A 222 4.40 -1.87 -15.62
C ALA A 222 4.55 -0.85 -14.47
N TRP A 223 3.44 -0.29 -13.97
CA TRP A 223 3.44 0.55 -12.77
C TRP A 223 3.89 -0.24 -11.53
N ALA A 224 3.31 -1.43 -11.31
CA ALA A 224 3.70 -2.30 -10.20
C ALA A 224 5.19 -2.69 -10.29
N ARG A 225 5.66 -3.14 -11.46
CA ARG A 225 7.07 -3.48 -11.71
C ARG A 225 8.01 -2.33 -11.38
N ASN A 226 7.75 -1.14 -11.94
CA ASN A 226 8.65 0.00 -11.76
C ASN A 226 8.72 0.43 -10.30
N ALA A 227 7.58 0.47 -9.63
CA ALA A 227 7.52 0.83 -8.22
C ALA A 227 8.22 -0.22 -7.33
N TRP A 228 7.94 -1.52 -7.53
CA TRP A 228 8.65 -2.59 -6.81
C TRP A 228 10.15 -2.62 -7.11
N ALA A 229 10.57 -2.31 -8.34
CA ALA A 229 11.99 -2.21 -8.69
C ALA A 229 12.70 -1.10 -7.89
N ILE A 230 12.04 0.04 -7.70
CA ILE A 230 12.60 1.13 -6.89
C ILE A 230 12.65 0.73 -5.41
N VAL A 231 11.59 0.11 -4.87
CA VAL A 231 11.58 -0.43 -3.50
C VAL A 231 12.73 -1.42 -3.30
N TRP A 232 12.95 -2.32 -4.26
CA TRP A 232 14.06 -3.27 -4.23
C TRP A 232 15.43 -2.58 -4.27
N LEU A 233 15.61 -1.55 -5.11
CA LEU A 233 16.86 -0.78 -5.16
C LEU A 233 17.13 -0.05 -3.85
N LEU A 234 16.11 0.52 -3.22
CA LEU A 234 16.24 1.16 -1.91
C LEU A 234 16.62 0.15 -0.83
N LEU A 235 16.00 -1.05 -0.86
CA LEU A 235 16.36 -2.13 0.05
C LEU A 235 17.80 -2.60 -0.17
N LEU A 236 18.22 -2.73 -1.42
CA LEU A 236 19.60 -3.10 -1.76
C LEU A 236 20.57 -2.05 -1.21
N ALA A 237 20.28 -0.75 -1.40
CA ALA A 237 21.10 0.33 -0.85
C ALA A 237 21.16 0.28 0.68
N ALA A 238 20.03 0.07 1.35
CA ALA A 238 19.97 -0.09 2.81
C ALA A 238 20.82 -1.28 3.28
N SER A 239 20.70 -2.44 2.61
CA SER A 239 21.49 -3.63 2.94
C SER A 239 22.99 -3.43 2.71
N VAL A 240 23.38 -2.67 1.68
CA VAL A 240 24.81 -2.31 1.47
C VAL A 240 25.31 -1.39 2.59
N LEU A 241 24.50 -0.46 3.06
CA LEU A 241 24.83 0.40 4.21
C LEU A 241 24.96 -0.40 5.50
N GLU A 242 24.07 -1.37 5.75
CA GLU A 242 24.16 -2.31 6.88
C GLU A 242 25.46 -3.12 6.87
N LEU A 243 25.96 -3.46 5.67
CA LEU A 243 27.22 -4.20 5.49
C LEU A 243 28.47 -3.29 5.49
N SER A 244 28.32 -1.97 5.51
CA SER A 244 29.43 -1.03 5.45
C SER A 244 30.49 -1.16 6.55
N PRO A 245 30.19 -1.60 7.81
CA PRO A 245 31.20 -1.86 8.82
C PRO A 245 32.24 -2.93 8.40
N LEU A 246 31.84 -3.92 7.58
CA LEU A 246 32.78 -4.91 7.01
C LEU A 246 33.84 -4.26 6.13
N LEU A 247 33.44 -3.26 5.35
CA LEU A 247 34.34 -2.53 4.45
C LEU A 247 35.36 -1.67 5.24
N GLN A 248 35.04 -1.36 6.51
CA GLN A 248 35.90 -0.57 7.41
C GLN A 248 36.72 -1.45 8.37
N GLY A 249 36.78 -2.78 8.14
CA GLY A 249 37.57 -3.70 8.98
C GLY A 249 36.86 -4.12 10.26
N GLY A 250 35.56 -3.83 10.40
CA GLY A 250 34.72 -4.30 11.48
C GLY A 250 34.34 -5.78 11.32
N THR A 251 33.96 -6.42 12.44
CA THR A 251 33.42 -7.79 12.43
C THR A 251 31.90 -7.74 12.33
N LEU A 252 31.34 -8.30 11.27
CA LEU A 252 29.90 -8.56 11.19
C LEU A 252 29.66 -10.05 11.48
N GLU A 253 28.59 -10.36 12.18
CA GLU A 253 28.20 -11.76 12.29
C GLU A 253 27.80 -12.27 10.90
N THR A 254 28.32 -13.45 10.53
CA THR A 254 27.99 -14.07 9.24
C THR A 254 26.48 -14.27 9.05
N ALA A 255 25.74 -14.44 10.16
CA ALA A 255 24.29 -14.54 10.18
C ALA A 255 23.59 -13.27 9.62
N ASP A 256 24.07 -12.08 9.97
CA ASP A 256 23.49 -10.82 9.49
C ASP A 256 23.70 -10.62 8.00
N ALA A 257 24.90 -10.92 7.52
CA ALA A 257 25.20 -10.83 6.08
C ALA A 257 24.36 -11.81 5.25
N VAL A 258 24.18 -13.04 5.73
CA VAL A 258 23.33 -14.05 5.08
C VAL A 258 21.87 -13.59 5.09
N THR A 259 21.38 -13.07 6.20
CA THR A 259 19.99 -12.57 6.33
C THR A 259 19.72 -11.40 5.39
N ALA A 260 20.65 -10.44 5.31
CA ALA A 260 20.55 -9.32 4.37
C ALA A 260 20.54 -9.81 2.91
N GLY A 261 21.39 -10.78 2.56
CA GLY A 261 21.41 -11.37 1.23
C GLY A 261 20.11 -12.09 0.88
N ILE A 262 19.58 -12.91 1.78
CA ILE A 262 18.30 -13.60 1.59
C ILE A 262 17.17 -12.58 1.42
N ARG A 263 17.12 -11.55 2.22
CA ARG A 263 16.13 -10.46 2.15
C ARG A 263 16.15 -9.81 0.77
N VAL A 264 17.31 -9.41 0.27
CA VAL A 264 17.46 -8.79 -1.06
C VAL A 264 17.00 -9.75 -2.19
N LEU A 265 17.35 -11.03 -2.12
CA LEU A 265 16.93 -12.01 -3.12
C LEU A 265 15.41 -12.25 -3.10
N LEU A 266 14.81 -12.37 -1.92
CA LEU A 266 13.36 -12.57 -1.79
C LEU A 266 12.58 -11.39 -2.36
N TRP A 267 13.00 -10.15 -2.09
CA TRP A 267 12.31 -8.95 -2.58
C TRP A 267 12.47 -8.73 -4.08
N LEU A 268 13.40 -9.43 -4.74
CA LEU A 268 13.49 -9.43 -6.19
C LEU A 268 12.34 -10.20 -6.86
N ILE A 269 11.73 -11.16 -6.16
CA ILE A 269 10.68 -12.04 -6.72
C ILE A 269 9.48 -11.22 -7.23
N PRO A 270 8.84 -10.31 -6.49
CA PRO A 270 7.76 -9.48 -7.02
C PRO A 270 8.17 -8.69 -8.25
N VAL A 271 9.39 -8.14 -8.27
CA VAL A 271 9.90 -7.38 -9.41
C VAL A 271 9.92 -8.24 -10.67
N LEU A 272 10.45 -9.47 -10.58
CA LEU A 272 10.52 -10.40 -11.71
C LEU A 272 9.14 -10.83 -12.19
N LEU A 273 8.22 -11.13 -11.27
CA LEU A 273 6.85 -11.53 -11.63
C LEU A 273 6.09 -10.39 -12.33
N TRP A 274 6.19 -9.16 -11.82
CA TRP A 274 5.59 -8.00 -12.47
C TRP A 274 6.26 -7.64 -13.80
N PHE A 275 7.56 -7.90 -13.94
CA PHE A 275 8.26 -7.75 -15.21
C PHE A 275 7.73 -8.71 -16.28
N MET A 276 7.51 -9.98 -15.93
CA MET A 276 6.91 -10.97 -16.82
C MET A 276 5.48 -10.56 -17.22
N ALA A 277 4.67 -10.12 -16.26
CA ALA A 277 3.31 -9.65 -16.50
C ALA A 277 3.26 -8.42 -17.42
N ALA A 278 4.15 -7.44 -17.21
CA ALA A 278 4.21 -6.21 -18.00
C ALA A 278 4.65 -6.43 -19.46
N ARG A 279 5.43 -7.49 -19.72
CA ARG A 279 5.90 -7.85 -21.10
C ARG A 279 5.00 -8.83 -21.81
N SER A 280 4.00 -9.38 -21.14
CA SER A 280 3.15 -10.40 -21.74
C SER A 280 2.25 -9.81 -22.83
N ALA A 281 2.32 -10.35 -24.04
CA ALA A 281 1.40 -10.03 -25.13
C ALA A 281 -0.02 -10.62 -24.89
N THR A 282 -0.13 -11.63 -24.01
CA THR A 282 -1.38 -12.31 -23.67
C THR A 282 -1.59 -12.42 -22.15
N PRO A 283 -1.69 -11.29 -21.41
CA PRO A 283 -1.75 -11.27 -19.95
C PRO A 283 -2.93 -12.08 -19.40
N LEU A 284 -3.99 -12.20 -20.19
CA LEU A 284 -5.19 -12.98 -19.83
C LEU A 284 -4.93 -14.49 -19.68
N ARG A 285 -3.83 -15.02 -20.24
CA ARG A 285 -3.41 -16.42 -20.04
C ARG A 285 -2.67 -16.63 -18.72
N HIS A 286 -2.13 -15.55 -18.12
CA HIS A 286 -1.31 -15.59 -16.91
C HIS A 286 -2.07 -15.21 -15.65
N LYS A 287 -3.34 -15.63 -15.53
CA LYS A 287 -4.20 -15.28 -14.38
C LYS A 287 -3.57 -15.69 -13.04
N ALA A 288 -3.10 -16.94 -12.94
CA ALA A 288 -2.47 -17.45 -11.74
C ALA A 288 -1.22 -16.64 -11.37
N SER A 289 -0.36 -16.32 -12.34
CA SER A 289 0.83 -15.52 -12.13
C SER A 289 0.49 -14.12 -11.59
N LEU A 290 -0.52 -13.44 -12.14
CA LEU A 290 -0.97 -12.12 -11.67
C LEU A 290 -1.52 -12.17 -10.24
N THR A 291 -2.28 -13.23 -9.90
CA THR A 291 -2.80 -13.43 -8.55
C THR A 291 -1.67 -13.73 -7.57
N VAL A 292 -0.72 -14.62 -7.92
CA VAL A 292 0.46 -14.92 -7.11
C VAL A 292 1.31 -13.66 -6.91
N SER A 293 1.50 -12.85 -7.96
CA SER A 293 2.23 -11.59 -7.87
C SER A 293 1.58 -10.63 -6.87
N LEU A 294 0.24 -10.53 -6.86
CA LEU A 294 -0.48 -9.72 -5.88
C LEU A 294 -0.29 -10.27 -4.46
N VAL A 295 -0.47 -11.58 -4.25
CA VAL A 295 -0.32 -12.20 -2.92
C VAL A 295 1.09 -11.98 -2.37
N LEU A 296 2.12 -12.19 -3.19
CA LEU A 296 3.50 -11.93 -2.79
C LEU A 296 3.72 -10.45 -2.50
N SER A 297 3.18 -9.54 -3.32
CA SER A 297 3.25 -8.09 -3.05
C SER A 297 2.62 -7.75 -1.69
N CYS A 298 1.49 -8.37 -1.32
CA CYS A 298 0.89 -8.20 0.00
C CYS A 298 1.78 -8.76 1.12
N LEU A 299 2.36 -9.95 0.94
CA LEU A 299 3.24 -10.56 1.96
C LEU A 299 4.47 -9.69 2.25
N PHE A 300 5.01 -9.00 1.24
CA PHE A 300 6.12 -8.07 1.41
C PHE A 300 5.75 -6.77 2.16
N MET A 301 4.46 -6.54 2.45
CA MET A 301 4.05 -5.47 3.36
C MET A 301 4.38 -5.77 4.82
N LEU A 302 4.63 -7.04 5.21
CA LEU A 302 4.97 -7.39 6.59
C LEU A 302 6.30 -6.81 7.06
N PRO A 303 7.45 -6.99 6.36
CA PRO A 303 8.71 -6.35 6.74
C PRO A 303 8.62 -4.82 6.77
N PHE A 304 7.84 -4.23 5.85
CA PHE A 304 7.56 -2.79 5.87
C PHE A 304 6.83 -2.37 7.15
N PHE A 305 5.79 -3.12 7.56
CA PHE A 305 5.07 -2.86 8.79
C PHE A 305 5.98 -3.01 10.02
N MET A 306 6.82 -4.04 10.06
CA MET A 306 7.78 -4.24 11.15
C MET A 306 8.75 -3.05 11.27
N GLY A 307 9.24 -2.50 10.16
CA GLY A 307 10.06 -1.29 10.14
C GLY A 307 9.31 -0.05 10.61
N LEU A 308 8.03 0.11 10.23
CA LEU A 308 7.20 1.23 10.70
C LEU A 308 6.90 1.17 12.19
N SER A 309 6.72 -0.04 12.74
CA SER A 309 6.43 -0.26 14.16
C SER A 309 7.69 -0.22 15.03
N SER A 310 8.89 -0.20 14.44
CA SER A 310 10.12 -0.05 15.19
C SER A 310 10.16 1.34 15.82
N TRP A 311 10.27 1.36 17.15
CA TRP A 311 10.41 2.60 17.89
C TRP A 311 11.88 2.81 18.24
N ALA A 312 12.51 3.78 17.61
CA ALA A 312 13.80 4.27 18.08
C ALA A 312 13.54 5.31 19.19
N PRO A 313 14.20 5.20 20.35
CA PRO A 313 14.15 6.24 21.37
C PRO A 313 14.54 7.57 20.72
N LEU A 314 13.79 8.60 21.05
CA LEU A 314 14.10 9.97 20.61
C LEU A 314 15.45 10.38 21.23
N PRO A 315 16.30 11.10 20.51
CA PRO A 315 17.53 11.63 21.05
C PRO A 315 17.28 12.63 22.16
#